data_d4aef3c36b59483fd88bf2c3ebf467f2
#
_entry.id   d4aef3c36b59483fd88bf2c3ebf467f2
#
_cell.length_a   1.000
_cell.length_b   1.000
_cell.length_c   1.000
_cell.angle_alpha   90.00
_cell.angle_beta   90.00
_cell.angle_gamma   90.00
#
_symmetry.space_group_name_H-M   'P 1'
#
loop_
_entity.id
_entity.type
_entity.pdbx_description
1 polymer ?
#
loop_
_entity_poly.entity_id
_entity_poly.type
_entity_poly.pdbx_seq_one_letter_code
_entity_poly.pdbx_strand_id
1 'polypeptide(L)'
;MLGIPMDIVPQFPTDAKTVLLTEDAKYDPAIVDKIKGQLQAGKNVVITSGLLKALQGKGIEDIVELEYTGKTVSARDFFGWGLYAHADSDILLPEIRYATNDAWEVVSALTSPSRTSGTPLLQAKYSKGVLYVLTIPQSQGDLYSLPPDVVKAIANVLARDLYVHVEGPGKLSLFVYDNDKFIVESFQESFSPVRIVTDKRIARLRDMLSGQQLAGTPQGDKMVFETFLRPGSYRVFTAE
;
A
#
# COMPACT_ATOMS: atom_id res chain seq x y z
N MET A 1 -6.20 -0.81 8.41
CA MET A 1 -6.49 0.63 8.68
C MET A 1 -5.27 1.49 8.27
N LEU A 2 -4.96 1.47 6.96
CA LEU A 2 -3.91 2.31 6.35
C LEU A 2 -4.51 3.27 5.30
N GLY A 3 -5.83 3.49 5.32
CA GLY A 3 -6.52 4.31 4.33
C GLY A 3 -6.54 3.71 2.92
N ILE A 4 -6.27 2.41 2.79
CA ILE A 4 -6.22 1.71 1.50
C ILE A 4 -7.45 0.81 1.42
N PRO A 5 -8.46 1.15 0.59
CA PRO A 5 -9.65 0.33 0.42
C PRO A 5 -9.32 -0.92 -0.39
N MET A 6 -9.85 -2.05 0.04
CA MET A 6 -9.65 -3.35 -0.61
C MET A 6 -10.91 -4.20 -0.48
N ASP A 7 -11.27 -4.90 -1.57
CA ASP A 7 -12.29 -5.93 -1.55
C ASP A 7 -11.66 -7.28 -1.21
N ILE A 8 -12.25 -7.97 -0.25
CA ILE A 8 -11.83 -9.33 0.12
C ILE A 8 -12.71 -10.32 -0.64
N VAL A 9 -12.09 -11.11 -1.51
CA VAL A 9 -12.78 -12.08 -2.34
C VAL A 9 -12.24 -13.48 -2.11
N PRO A 10 -13.11 -14.52 -2.11
CA PRO A 10 -12.69 -15.90 -1.81
C PRO A 10 -11.97 -16.58 -2.98
N GLN A 11 -12.04 -16.00 -4.18
CA GLN A 11 -11.41 -16.56 -5.38
C GLN A 11 -10.42 -15.56 -5.96
N PHE A 12 -9.43 -16.08 -6.70
CA PHE A 12 -8.45 -15.21 -7.37
C PHE A 12 -9.16 -14.30 -8.38
N PRO A 13 -9.07 -12.96 -8.24
CA PRO A 13 -9.83 -12.01 -9.05
C PRO A 13 -9.12 -11.73 -10.38
N THR A 14 -9.37 -12.57 -11.39
CA THR A 14 -8.71 -12.49 -12.70
C THR A 14 -8.93 -11.17 -13.42
N ASP A 15 -10.03 -10.46 -13.15
CA ASP A 15 -10.37 -9.20 -13.82
C ASP A 15 -9.74 -7.97 -13.17
N ALA A 16 -9.27 -8.09 -11.91
CA ALA A 16 -8.64 -6.99 -11.22
C ALA A 16 -7.33 -6.58 -11.88
N LYS A 17 -7.05 -5.27 -11.94
CA LYS A 17 -5.78 -4.73 -12.47
C LYS A 17 -4.63 -4.93 -11.50
N THR A 18 -4.92 -4.87 -10.21
CA THR A 18 -3.95 -5.13 -9.13
C THR A 18 -4.58 -6.06 -8.12
N VAL A 19 -3.86 -7.11 -7.74
CA VAL A 19 -4.29 -8.12 -6.76
C VAL A 19 -3.30 -8.11 -5.61
N LEU A 20 -3.80 -8.07 -4.37
CA LEU A 20 -3.00 -8.32 -3.17
C LEU A 20 -3.23 -9.75 -2.68
N LEU A 21 -2.16 -10.51 -2.55
CA LEU A 21 -2.16 -11.88 -2.04
C LEU A 21 -1.43 -11.92 -0.70
N THR A 22 -2.14 -12.32 0.33
CA THR A 22 -1.57 -12.57 1.65
C THR A 22 -0.96 -13.96 1.75
N GLU A 23 -0.33 -14.28 2.88
CA GLU A 23 0.27 -15.60 3.11
C GLU A 23 -0.72 -16.76 2.91
N ASP A 24 -2.01 -16.55 3.19
CA ASP A 24 -3.03 -17.60 3.06
C ASP A 24 -3.24 -18.08 1.61
N ALA A 25 -2.82 -17.30 0.62
CA ALA A 25 -2.84 -17.74 -0.77
C ALA A 25 -1.93 -18.95 -1.04
N LYS A 26 -1.02 -19.29 -0.13
CA LYS A 26 -0.16 -20.51 -0.19
C LYS A 26 -0.94 -21.82 -0.24
N TYR A 27 -2.20 -21.81 0.22
CA TYR A 27 -3.06 -23.01 0.20
C TYR A 27 -3.64 -23.29 -1.19
N ASP A 28 -3.55 -22.37 -2.12
CA ASP A 28 -3.90 -22.61 -3.52
C ASP A 28 -2.68 -23.23 -4.26
N PRO A 29 -2.72 -24.50 -4.65
CA PRO A 29 -1.59 -25.17 -5.31
C PRO A 29 -1.24 -24.54 -6.68
N ALA A 30 -2.18 -23.83 -7.30
CA ALA A 30 -1.99 -23.16 -8.59
C ALA A 30 -1.61 -21.67 -8.45
N ILE A 31 -1.29 -21.19 -7.24
CA ILE A 31 -1.13 -19.75 -7.00
C ILE A 31 0.02 -19.14 -7.82
N VAL A 32 1.14 -19.85 -7.98
CA VAL A 32 2.28 -19.36 -8.77
C VAL A 32 1.89 -19.20 -10.24
N ASP A 33 1.15 -20.17 -10.81
CA ASP A 33 0.67 -20.08 -12.20
C ASP A 33 -0.35 -18.94 -12.37
N LYS A 34 -1.22 -18.72 -11.39
CA LYS A 34 -2.15 -17.59 -11.39
C LYS A 34 -1.41 -16.25 -11.33
N ILE A 35 -0.37 -16.13 -10.51
CA ILE A 35 0.51 -14.96 -10.47
C ILE A 35 1.16 -14.73 -11.84
N LYS A 36 1.76 -15.78 -12.43
CA LYS A 36 2.37 -15.71 -13.78
C LYS A 36 1.37 -15.24 -14.83
N GLY A 37 0.18 -15.84 -14.86
CA GLY A 37 -0.88 -15.48 -15.79
C GLY A 37 -1.33 -14.02 -15.67
N GLN A 38 -1.49 -13.51 -14.45
CA GLN A 38 -1.85 -12.13 -14.16
C GLN A 38 -0.79 -11.16 -14.68
N LEU A 39 0.49 -11.43 -14.41
CA LEU A 39 1.61 -10.62 -14.85
C LEU A 39 1.78 -10.65 -16.38
N GLN A 40 1.61 -11.80 -17.01
CA GLN A 40 1.64 -11.95 -18.47
C GLN A 40 0.53 -11.17 -19.16
N ALA A 41 -0.64 -11.05 -18.51
CA ALA A 41 -1.75 -10.23 -18.97
C ALA A 41 -1.51 -8.71 -18.81
N GLY A 42 -0.34 -8.28 -18.29
CA GLY A 42 0.00 -6.87 -18.07
C GLY A 42 -0.64 -6.25 -16.82
N LYS A 43 -1.09 -7.08 -15.90
CA LYS A 43 -1.68 -6.68 -14.63
C LYS A 43 -0.66 -6.79 -13.50
N ASN A 44 -0.93 -6.15 -12.38
CA ASN A 44 -0.02 -6.14 -11.24
C ASN A 44 -0.42 -7.16 -10.18
N VAL A 45 0.57 -7.70 -9.51
CA VAL A 45 0.38 -8.55 -8.35
C VAL A 45 1.22 -8.02 -7.20
N VAL A 46 0.61 -7.86 -6.04
CA VAL A 46 1.30 -7.57 -4.78
C VAL A 46 1.24 -8.81 -3.92
N ILE A 47 2.37 -9.30 -3.48
CA ILE A 47 2.43 -10.40 -2.51
C ILE A 47 3.01 -9.89 -1.20
N THR A 48 2.58 -10.46 -0.08
CA THR A 48 3.22 -10.17 1.20
C THR A 48 4.53 -10.93 1.37
N SER A 49 5.42 -10.45 2.22
CA SER A 49 6.66 -11.16 2.57
C SER A 49 6.41 -12.56 3.13
N GLY A 50 5.28 -12.77 3.83
CA GLY A 50 4.85 -14.09 4.30
C GLY A 50 4.54 -15.04 3.14
N LEU A 51 3.86 -14.56 2.09
CA LEU A 51 3.60 -15.36 0.90
C LEU A 51 4.88 -15.65 0.12
N LEU A 52 5.78 -14.66 -0.04
CA LEU A 52 7.09 -14.87 -0.65
C LEU A 52 7.82 -16.04 0.04
N LYS A 53 7.93 -15.98 1.38
CA LYS A 53 8.51 -17.07 2.19
C LYS A 53 7.87 -18.42 1.92
N ALA A 54 6.53 -18.46 1.87
CA ALA A 54 5.77 -19.70 1.69
C ALA A 54 5.91 -20.32 0.28
N LEU A 55 6.26 -19.51 -0.72
CA LEU A 55 6.41 -19.92 -2.12
C LEU A 55 7.85 -20.18 -2.54
N GLN A 56 8.84 -19.90 -1.69
CA GLN A 56 10.23 -20.26 -1.97
C GLN A 56 10.38 -21.77 -2.16
N GLY A 57 11.10 -22.18 -3.22
CA GLY A 57 11.21 -23.58 -3.65
C GLY A 57 9.96 -24.14 -4.30
N LYS A 58 8.95 -23.32 -4.61
CA LYS A 58 7.70 -23.72 -5.26
C LYS A 58 7.45 -23.02 -6.61
N GLY A 59 8.50 -22.45 -7.20
CA GLY A 59 8.45 -21.84 -8.54
C GLY A 59 8.23 -20.34 -8.56
N ILE A 60 8.22 -19.65 -7.40
CA ILE A 60 8.20 -18.17 -7.38
C ILE A 60 9.50 -17.61 -7.95
N GLU A 61 10.59 -18.36 -7.88
CA GLU A 61 11.91 -18.03 -8.40
C GLU A 61 11.94 -17.86 -9.92
N ASP A 62 10.99 -18.49 -10.63
CA ASP A 62 10.83 -18.28 -12.09
C ASP A 62 10.27 -16.88 -12.43
N ILE A 63 9.72 -16.17 -11.43
CA ILE A 63 9.12 -14.84 -11.59
C ILE A 63 10.08 -13.78 -11.07
N VAL A 64 10.70 -14.03 -9.91
CA VAL A 64 11.55 -13.06 -9.21
C VAL A 64 12.61 -13.75 -8.37
N GLU A 65 13.84 -13.23 -8.44
CA GLU A 65 14.97 -13.72 -7.65
C GLU A 65 15.06 -12.97 -6.32
N LEU A 66 14.11 -13.22 -5.44
CA LEU A 66 14.08 -12.68 -4.08
C LEU A 66 14.22 -13.79 -3.06
N GLU A 67 15.06 -13.59 -2.06
CA GLU A 67 15.28 -14.52 -0.96
C GLU A 67 14.75 -13.93 0.36
N TYR A 68 13.78 -14.59 0.97
CA TYR A 68 13.40 -14.34 2.36
C TYR A 68 14.42 -15.03 3.27
N THR A 69 15.31 -14.26 3.92
CA THR A 69 16.49 -14.83 4.60
C THR A 69 16.18 -15.44 5.97
N GLY A 70 14.98 -15.20 6.50
CA GLY A 70 14.61 -15.59 7.88
C GLY A 70 15.14 -14.66 8.95
N LYS A 71 15.92 -13.65 8.59
CA LYS A 71 16.42 -12.63 9.51
C LYS A 71 15.46 -11.45 9.61
N THR A 72 15.63 -10.66 10.68
CA THR A 72 14.90 -9.43 10.92
C THR A 72 15.89 -8.27 11.00
N VAL A 73 15.51 -7.13 10.47
CA VAL A 73 16.25 -5.87 10.51
C VAL A 73 15.41 -4.79 11.17
N SER A 74 16.04 -3.89 11.91
CA SER A 74 15.40 -2.71 12.49
C SER A 74 15.52 -1.54 11.54
N ALA A 75 14.43 -0.83 11.30
CA ALA A 75 14.35 0.31 10.40
C ALA A 75 13.59 1.48 11.05
N ARG A 76 14.12 2.70 10.86
CA ARG A 76 13.46 3.97 11.25
C ARG A 76 13.43 4.96 10.12
N ASP A 77 14.44 4.95 9.24
CA ASP A 77 14.60 5.88 8.14
C ASP A 77 14.26 5.18 6.83
N PHE A 78 13.34 5.77 6.08
CA PHE A 78 12.81 5.20 4.86
C PHE A 78 13.08 6.14 3.68
N PHE A 79 13.38 5.53 2.53
CA PHE A 79 13.76 6.23 1.30
C PHE A 79 13.01 5.66 0.11
N GLY A 80 12.73 6.51 -0.85
CA GLY A 80 12.19 6.15 -2.14
C GLY A 80 12.37 7.29 -3.13
N TRP A 81 11.84 7.17 -4.33
CA TRP A 81 11.88 8.25 -5.30
C TRP A 81 11.06 9.45 -4.78
N GLY A 82 11.76 10.54 -4.42
CA GLY A 82 11.13 11.73 -3.83
C GLY A 82 10.56 11.53 -2.42
N LEU A 83 10.96 10.45 -1.73
CA LEU A 83 10.52 10.12 -0.39
C LEU A 83 11.74 10.06 0.54
N TYR A 84 11.65 10.76 1.66
CA TYR A 84 12.45 10.56 2.85
C TYR A 84 11.53 10.69 4.05
N ALA A 85 11.49 9.68 4.90
CA ALA A 85 10.59 9.66 6.05
C ALA A 85 11.23 8.96 7.24
N HIS A 86 10.90 9.43 8.44
CA HIS A 86 11.39 8.89 9.71
C HIS A 86 10.22 8.37 10.54
N ALA A 87 10.34 7.18 11.12
CA ALA A 87 9.38 6.62 12.06
C ALA A 87 9.73 7.01 13.50
N ASP A 88 8.73 7.22 14.34
CA ASP A 88 8.92 7.56 15.75
C ASP A 88 9.56 6.43 16.56
N SER A 89 9.42 5.19 16.13
CA SER A 89 9.98 3.99 16.77
C SER A 89 10.59 3.05 15.75
N ASP A 90 11.41 2.13 16.23
CA ASP A 90 12.00 1.08 15.41
C ASP A 90 10.92 0.14 14.90
N ILE A 91 10.95 -0.14 13.60
CA ILE A 91 10.06 -1.09 12.93
C ILE A 91 10.91 -2.31 12.53
N LEU A 92 10.52 -3.48 13.03
CA LEU A 92 11.21 -4.73 12.72
C LEU A 92 10.65 -5.33 11.43
N LEU A 93 11.47 -5.34 10.38
CA LEU A 93 11.12 -5.85 9.06
C LEU A 93 11.84 -7.17 8.78
N PRO A 94 11.20 -8.15 8.12
CA PRO A 94 11.91 -9.28 7.53
C PRO A 94 12.96 -8.80 6.53
N GLU A 95 14.14 -9.43 6.57
CA GLU A 95 15.17 -9.20 5.56
C GLU A 95 14.84 -9.95 4.28
N ILE A 96 14.72 -9.22 3.17
CA ILE A 96 14.59 -9.78 1.83
C ILE A 96 15.85 -9.42 1.05
N ARG A 97 16.55 -10.41 0.54
CA ARG A 97 17.74 -10.24 -0.29
C ARG A 97 17.37 -10.40 -1.75
N TYR A 98 17.94 -9.56 -2.59
CA TYR A 98 17.84 -9.66 -4.05
C TYR A 98 19.21 -9.36 -4.66
N ALA A 99 19.51 -9.99 -5.77
CA ALA A 99 20.81 -9.90 -6.43
C ALA A 99 20.72 -9.56 -7.92
N THR A 100 19.52 -9.28 -8.42
CA THR A 100 19.30 -9.04 -9.85
C THR A 100 19.03 -7.59 -10.17
N ASN A 101 19.25 -7.21 -11.44
CA ASN A 101 18.88 -5.89 -11.95
C ASN A 101 17.37 -5.77 -12.27
N ASP A 102 16.58 -6.85 -12.06
CA ASP A 102 15.17 -6.91 -12.42
C ASP A 102 14.24 -6.57 -11.23
N ALA A 103 14.81 -6.54 -10.03
CA ALA A 103 14.10 -6.16 -8.81
C ALA A 103 14.76 -4.94 -8.17
N TRP A 104 13.96 -3.99 -7.73
CA TRP A 104 14.44 -2.78 -7.05
C TRP A 104 13.46 -2.27 -6.01
N GLU A 105 13.92 -1.39 -5.15
CA GLU A 105 13.14 -0.78 -4.10
C GLU A 105 12.18 0.29 -4.64
N VAL A 106 10.91 0.22 -4.26
CA VAL A 106 9.98 1.36 -4.33
C VAL A 106 10.15 2.20 -3.06
N VAL A 107 10.25 1.53 -1.91
CA VAL A 107 10.64 2.11 -0.64
C VAL A 107 11.68 1.22 -0.01
N SER A 108 12.84 1.77 0.30
CA SER A 108 13.89 1.10 1.06
C SER A 108 13.99 1.66 2.48
N ALA A 109 14.68 0.96 3.37
CA ALA A 109 14.94 1.43 4.71
C ALA A 109 16.43 1.36 5.03
N LEU A 110 16.94 2.39 5.72
CA LEU A 110 18.27 2.37 6.31
C LEU A 110 18.25 1.46 7.54
N THR A 111 19.10 0.44 7.48
CA THR A 111 19.35 -0.43 8.61
C THR A 111 20.78 -0.23 9.09
N SER A 112 21.01 -0.22 10.40
CA SER A 112 22.35 0.01 10.98
C SER A 112 23.31 -1.17 10.70
N PRO A 113 24.59 -0.93 10.38
CA PRO A 113 25.22 0.30 9.91
C PRO A 113 25.29 0.35 8.37
N SER A 114 24.57 1.27 7.74
CA SER A 114 24.68 1.66 6.33
C SER A 114 24.39 0.58 5.25
N ARG A 115 23.47 -0.34 5.48
CA ARG A 115 22.97 -1.29 4.47
C ARG A 115 21.49 -1.10 4.24
N THR A 116 21.08 -0.98 2.99
CA THR A 116 19.68 -1.07 2.57
C THR A 116 19.27 -2.54 2.53
N SER A 117 18.80 -3.09 3.64
CA SER A 117 18.39 -4.50 3.73
C SER A 117 16.94 -4.69 4.20
N GLY A 118 16.33 -3.65 4.76
CA GLY A 118 14.91 -3.65 5.10
C GLY A 118 14.12 -2.87 4.05
N THR A 119 13.48 -3.56 3.12
CA THR A 119 12.76 -2.93 2.01
C THR A 119 11.27 -3.10 2.22
N PRO A 120 10.53 -2.05 2.66
CA PRO A 120 9.09 -2.14 2.87
C PRO A 120 8.31 -2.52 1.61
N LEU A 121 8.78 -2.04 0.44
CA LEU A 121 8.11 -2.31 -0.83
C LEU A 121 9.13 -2.49 -1.94
N LEU A 122 9.21 -3.70 -2.47
CA LEU A 122 9.99 -4.08 -3.65
C LEU A 122 9.10 -4.17 -4.89
N GLN A 123 9.70 -4.01 -6.06
CA GLN A 123 9.07 -4.31 -7.34
C GLN A 123 10.02 -5.10 -8.25
N ALA A 124 9.44 -5.97 -9.07
CA ALA A 124 10.13 -6.70 -10.12
C ALA A 124 9.26 -6.77 -11.37
N LYS A 125 9.85 -6.52 -12.53
CA LYS A 125 9.16 -6.67 -13.81
C LYS A 125 9.13 -8.13 -14.23
N TYR A 126 7.94 -8.61 -14.60
CA TYR A 126 7.80 -9.92 -15.21
C TYR A 126 6.85 -9.84 -16.40
N SER A 127 7.35 -10.15 -17.58
CA SER A 127 6.62 -10.02 -18.84
C SER A 127 6.06 -8.61 -19.03
N LYS A 128 4.72 -8.43 -19.02
CA LYS A 128 4.05 -7.13 -19.21
C LYS A 128 3.60 -6.49 -17.89
N GLY A 129 3.63 -7.22 -16.79
CA GLY A 129 3.16 -6.79 -15.48
C GLY A 129 4.30 -6.53 -14.50
N VAL A 130 3.93 -6.11 -13.30
CA VAL A 130 4.85 -5.86 -12.20
C VAL A 130 4.42 -6.65 -10.99
N LEU A 131 5.36 -7.45 -10.46
CA LEU A 131 5.24 -8.07 -9.15
C LEU A 131 5.77 -7.08 -8.10
N TYR A 132 4.99 -6.87 -7.05
CA TYR A 132 5.42 -6.14 -5.87
C TYR A 132 5.50 -7.08 -4.68
N VAL A 133 6.46 -6.84 -3.81
CA VAL A 133 6.54 -7.52 -2.51
C VAL A 133 6.39 -6.48 -1.41
N LEU A 134 5.30 -6.59 -0.66
CA LEU A 134 5.03 -5.78 0.52
C LEU A 134 5.57 -6.51 1.75
N THR A 135 6.59 -5.93 2.36
CA THR A 135 7.18 -6.49 3.57
C THR A 135 6.30 -6.16 4.78
N ILE A 136 5.74 -7.18 5.39
CA ILE A 136 4.92 -7.02 6.59
C ILE A 136 5.84 -7.03 7.80
N PRO A 137 5.80 -6.02 8.68
CA PRO A 137 6.57 -6.00 9.92
C PRO A 137 6.32 -7.23 10.79
N GLN A 138 7.30 -7.59 11.61
CA GLN A 138 7.20 -8.72 12.54
C GLN A 138 6.01 -8.56 13.50
N SER A 139 5.79 -7.35 14.00
CA SER A 139 4.54 -6.97 14.67
C SER A 139 3.62 -6.30 13.66
N GLN A 140 2.45 -6.87 13.40
CA GLN A 140 1.46 -6.26 12.48
C GLN A 140 0.99 -4.88 12.95
N GLY A 141 1.07 -4.60 14.26
CA GLY A 141 0.78 -3.28 14.82
C GLY A 141 1.72 -2.19 14.29
N ASP A 142 2.95 -2.55 13.95
CA ASP A 142 3.96 -1.62 13.45
C ASP A 142 3.62 -1.08 12.03
N LEU A 143 2.68 -1.70 11.31
CA LEU A 143 2.12 -1.12 10.08
C LEU A 143 1.50 0.26 10.33
N TYR A 144 0.94 0.48 11.52
CA TYR A 144 0.35 1.78 11.89
C TYR A 144 1.40 2.81 12.31
N SER A 145 2.63 2.37 12.55
CA SER A 145 3.79 3.22 12.87
C SER A 145 4.60 3.60 11.62
N LEU A 146 4.23 3.07 10.45
CA LEU A 146 4.84 3.49 9.19
C LEU A 146 4.58 4.97 8.95
N PRO A 147 5.60 5.75 8.53
CA PRO A 147 5.41 7.14 8.17
C PRO A 147 4.36 7.33 7.06
N PRO A 148 3.60 8.44 7.06
CA PRO A 148 2.55 8.69 6.08
C PRO A 148 3.02 8.58 4.61
N ASP A 149 4.23 9.02 4.31
CA ASP A 149 4.78 8.95 2.95
C ASP A 149 5.07 7.51 2.51
N VAL A 150 5.45 6.63 3.44
CA VAL A 150 5.60 5.18 3.17
C VAL A 150 4.24 4.55 2.90
N VAL A 151 3.24 4.87 3.72
CA VAL A 151 1.85 4.41 3.52
C VAL A 151 1.31 4.90 2.17
N LYS A 152 1.58 6.17 1.81
CA LYS A 152 1.23 6.73 0.51
C LYS A 152 1.88 5.97 -0.65
N ALA A 153 3.15 5.60 -0.55
CA ALA A 153 3.82 4.81 -1.59
C ALA A 153 3.17 3.44 -1.77
N ILE A 154 2.77 2.77 -0.67
CA ILE A 154 2.03 1.51 -0.70
C ILE A 154 0.65 1.70 -1.33
N ALA A 155 -0.08 2.75 -0.94
CA ALA A 155 -1.40 3.09 -1.49
C ALA A 155 -1.34 3.36 -2.99
N ASN A 156 -0.29 4.04 -3.48
CA ASN A 156 -0.09 4.30 -4.91
C ASN A 156 0.08 3.01 -5.75
N VAL A 157 0.48 1.91 -5.13
CA VAL A 157 0.54 0.60 -5.80
C VAL A 157 -0.80 -0.12 -5.72
N LEU A 158 -1.39 -0.19 -4.51
CA LEU A 158 -2.58 -1.00 -4.25
C LEU A 158 -3.87 -0.36 -4.75
N ALA A 159 -3.99 0.96 -4.62
CA ALA A 159 -5.21 1.71 -4.89
C ALA A 159 -5.09 2.69 -6.08
N ARG A 160 -4.13 2.47 -6.97
CA ARG A 160 -3.78 3.37 -8.07
C ARG A 160 -4.95 3.78 -8.95
N ASP A 161 -5.88 2.85 -9.19
CA ASP A 161 -7.01 3.05 -10.11
C ASP A 161 -8.24 3.67 -9.43
N LEU A 162 -8.18 3.97 -8.15
CA LEU A 162 -9.28 4.62 -7.45
C LEU A 162 -9.26 6.12 -7.68
N TYR A 163 -10.48 6.68 -7.82
CA TYR A 163 -10.66 8.12 -8.01
C TYR A 163 -10.39 8.95 -6.75
N VAL A 164 -10.25 8.30 -5.58
CA VAL A 164 -10.01 8.94 -4.29
C VAL A 164 -8.98 8.19 -3.48
N HIS A 165 -8.10 8.92 -2.81
CA HIS A 165 -7.09 8.43 -1.86
C HIS A 165 -7.11 9.28 -0.61
N VAL A 166 -6.65 8.72 0.51
CA VAL A 166 -6.46 9.45 1.76
C VAL A 166 -4.97 9.40 2.13
N GLU A 167 -4.40 10.57 2.36
CA GLU A 167 -3.04 10.74 2.87
C GLU A 167 -3.13 11.23 4.32
N GLY A 168 -2.43 10.56 5.22
CA GLY A 168 -2.44 10.88 6.66
C GLY A 168 -1.72 9.81 7.48
N PRO A 169 -1.80 9.89 8.80
CA PRO A 169 -1.21 8.90 9.69
C PRO A 169 -1.87 7.53 9.52
N GLY A 170 -1.25 6.49 10.07
CA GLY A 170 -1.90 5.18 10.20
C GLY A 170 -3.23 5.25 10.97
N LYS A 171 -3.92 4.14 11.12
CA LYS A 171 -5.25 4.04 11.77
C LYS A 171 -6.33 4.89 11.10
N LEU A 172 -6.26 5.07 9.79
CA LEU A 172 -7.33 5.61 8.96
C LEU A 172 -7.95 4.50 8.12
N SER A 173 -9.24 4.60 7.83
CA SER A 173 -9.93 3.76 6.85
C SER A 173 -10.60 4.61 5.79
N LEU A 174 -10.59 4.10 4.57
CA LEU A 174 -11.27 4.68 3.42
C LEU A 174 -12.20 3.61 2.84
N PHE A 175 -13.49 3.92 2.71
CA PHE A 175 -14.48 3.09 2.04
C PHE A 175 -14.97 3.83 0.83
N VAL A 176 -14.85 3.22 -0.34
CA VAL A 176 -15.19 3.85 -1.62
C VAL A 176 -16.39 3.14 -2.25
N TYR A 177 -17.34 3.90 -2.71
CA TYR A 177 -18.57 3.40 -3.34
C TYR A 177 -18.65 3.86 -4.79
N ASP A 178 -19.39 3.13 -5.61
CA ASP A 178 -19.54 3.35 -7.05
C ASP A 178 -20.39 4.59 -7.44
N ASN A 179 -21.04 5.22 -6.46
CA ASN A 179 -21.92 6.38 -6.64
C ASN A 179 -21.25 7.72 -6.24
N ASP A 180 -19.94 7.84 -6.44
CA ASP A 180 -19.12 9.01 -6.11
C ASP A 180 -19.17 9.39 -4.61
N LYS A 181 -19.47 8.42 -3.75
CA LYS A 181 -19.46 8.58 -2.30
C LYS A 181 -18.31 7.79 -1.69
N PHE A 182 -17.82 8.31 -0.59
CA PHE A 182 -16.80 7.62 0.19
C PHE A 182 -16.87 8.04 1.67
N ILE A 183 -16.34 7.17 2.52
CA ILE A 183 -16.24 7.39 3.96
C ILE A 183 -14.78 7.41 4.34
N VAL A 184 -14.37 8.41 5.12
CA VAL A 184 -13.07 8.45 5.78
C VAL A 184 -13.30 8.34 7.27
N GLU A 185 -12.70 7.35 7.90
CA GLU A 185 -12.84 7.05 9.31
C GLU A 185 -11.50 7.10 10.01
N SER A 186 -11.46 7.67 11.22
CA SER A 186 -10.27 7.76 12.07
C SER A 186 -10.44 6.92 13.32
N PHE A 187 -9.47 6.06 13.56
CA PHE A 187 -9.27 5.31 14.81
C PHE A 187 -8.13 5.90 15.64
N GLN A 188 -7.72 7.12 15.33
CA GLN A 188 -6.75 7.88 16.09
C GLN A 188 -7.35 8.35 17.43
N GLU A 189 -6.50 8.53 18.45
CA GLU A 189 -6.87 9.04 19.77
C GLU A 189 -6.88 10.58 19.84
N SER A 190 -6.34 11.23 18.80
CA SER A 190 -6.25 12.68 18.67
C SER A 190 -6.81 13.18 17.35
N PHE A 191 -7.01 14.49 17.22
CA PHE A 191 -7.35 15.12 15.95
C PHE A 191 -6.26 14.84 14.91
N SER A 192 -6.67 14.37 13.74
CA SER A 192 -5.76 13.96 12.69
C SER A 192 -5.97 14.81 11.44
N PRO A 193 -4.95 15.56 10.99
CA PRO A 193 -4.98 16.18 9.68
C PRO A 193 -4.97 15.10 8.62
N VAL A 194 -5.82 15.24 7.62
CA VAL A 194 -5.91 14.32 6.48
C VAL A 194 -6.00 15.12 5.19
N ARG A 195 -5.37 14.59 4.15
CA ARG A 195 -5.50 15.08 2.79
C ARG A 195 -6.28 14.06 1.99
N ILE A 196 -7.39 14.48 1.42
CA ILE A 196 -8.17 13.67 0.49
C ILE A 196 -7.74 14.09 -0.91
N VAL A 197 -7.23 13.15 -1.67
CA VAL A 197 -6.71 13.37 -3.03
C VAL A 197 -7.63 12.67 -4.01
N THR A 198 -8.16 13.43 -4.97
CA THR A 198 -9.09 12.89 -5.98
C THR A 198 -8.63 13.20 -7.40
N ASP A 199 -9.32 12.64 -8.37
CA ASP A 199 -9.17 13.03 -9.75
C ASP A 199 -9.54 14.51 -9.93
N LYS A 200 -8.86 15.20 -10.86
CA LYS A 200 -9.03 16.63 -11.13
C LYS A 200 -10.46 17.04 -11.52
N ARG A 201 -11.28 16.09 -12.00
CA ARG A 201 -12.69 16.32 -12.35
C ARG A 201 -13.54 16.68 -11.13
N ILE A 202 -13.12 16.31 -9.92
CA ILE A 202 -13.84 16.54 -8.67
C ILE A 202 -13.40 17.87 -8.08
N ALA A 203 -14.23 18.90 -8.21
CA ALA A 203 -13.88 20.25 -7.77
C ALA A 203 -14.23 20.51 -6.30
N ARG A 204 -15.21 19.78 -5.75
CA ARG A 204 -15.71 19.96 -4.39
C ARG A 204 -16.03 18.62 -3.74
N LEU A 205 -15.92 18.60 -2.42
CA LEU A 205 -16.44 17.52 -1.58
C LEU A 205 -17.51 18.10 -0.66
N ARG A 206 -18.64 17.43 -0.59
CA ARG A 206 -19.71 17.76 0.36
C ARG A 206 -19.78 16.70 1.44
N ASP A 207 -19.59 17.11 2.69
CA ASP A 207 -19.85 16.24 3.84
C ASP A 207 -21.36 16.06 4.01
N MET A 208 -21.82 14.84 3.87
CA MET A 208 -23.26 14.54 3.87
C MET A 208 -23.88 14.65 5.26
N LEU A 209 -23.07 14.55 6.33
CA LEU A 209 -23.57 14.61 7.71
C LEU A 209 -23.69 16.06 8.20
N SER A 210 -22.68 16.88 7.94
CA SER A 210 -22.64 18.29 8.39
C SER A 210 -23.14 19.27 7.34
N GLY A 211 -23.23 18.87 6.07
CA GLY A 211 -23.50 19.77 4.95
C GLY A 211 -22.32 20.66 4.55
N GLN A 212 -21.17 20.55 5.23
CA GLN A 212 -19.99 21.33 4.93
C GLN A 212 -19.47 21.04 3.53
N GLN A 213 -19.12 22.07 2.79
CA GLN A 213 -18.41 21.94 1.51
C GLN A 213 -16.93 22.21 1.70
N LEU A 214 -16.10 21.36 1.09
CA LEU A 214 -14.66 21.56 0.99
C LEU A 214 -14.32 21.91 -0.45
N ALA A 215 -13.59 23.00 -0.65
CA ALA A 215 -13.03 23.38 -1.94
C ALA A 215 -11.68 22.71 -2.11
N GLY A 216 -11.46 22.12 -3.29
CA GLY A 216 -10.18 21.48 -3.61
C GLY A 216 -9.14 22.49 -4.10
N THR A 217 -7.88 22.17 -3.88
CA THR A 217 -6.72 22.87 -4.45
C THR A 217 -6.11 22.00 -5.54
N PRO A 218 -5.97 22.47 -6.80
CA PRO A 218 -5.38 21.69 -7.86
C PRO A 218 -3.88 21.44 -7.60
N GLN A 219 -3.45 20.19 -7.75
CA GLN A 219 -2.05 19.78 -7.70
C GLN A 219 -1.75 18.83 -8.87
N GLY A 220 -1.18 19.36 -9.95
CA GLY A 220 -0.94 18.60 -11.17
C GLY A 220 -2.24 18.10 -11.81
N ASP A 221 -2.39 16.79 -11.92
CA ASP A 221 -3.56 16.08 -12.44
C ASP A 221 -4.58 15.67 -11.36
N LYS A 222 -4.33 16.07 -10.11
CA LYS A 222 -5.17 15.76 -8.94
C LYS A 222 -5.78 17.00 -8.32
N MET A 223 -6.80 16.77 -7.49
CA MET A 223 -7.41 17.76 -6.60
C MET A 223 -7.18 17.33 -5.16
N VAL A 224 -6.73 18.27 -4.32
CA VAL A 224 -6.41 17.99 -2.91
C VAL A 224 -7.34 18.78 -2.01
N PHE A 225 -7.92 18.09 -1.03
CA PHE A 225 -8.79 18.65 -0.01
C PHE A 225 -8.16 18.42 1.36
N GLU A 226 -7.87 19.47 2.07
CA GLU A 226 -7.33 19.40 3.42
C GLU A 226 -8.46 19.46 4.44
N THR A 227 -8.44 18.57 5.40
CA THR A 227 -9.44 18.50 6.47
C THR A 227 -8.88 17.83 7.71
N PHE A 228 -9.70 17.77 8.76
CA PHE A 228 -9.39 17.11 10.02
C PHE A 228 -10.46 16.09 10.36
N LEU A 229 -10.04 14.98 10.94
CA LEU A 229 -10.91 13.99 11.56
C LEU A 229 -10.78 14.08 13.09
N ARG A 230 -11.91 13.99 13.78
CA ARG A 230 -11.94 13.87 15.23
C ARG A 230 -11.52 12.46 15.66
N PRO A 231 -11.05 12.27 16.90
CA PRO A 231 -10.80 10.95 17.45
C PRO A 231 -12.01 10.03 17.30
N GLY A 232 -11.80 8.79 16.86
CA GLY A 232 -12.84 7.78 16.76
C GLY A 232 -14.07 8.20 15.96
N SER A 233 -13.90 9.00 14.89
CA SER A 233 -15.01 9.55 14.10
C SER A 233 -14.86 9.26 12.61
N TYR A 234 -15.96 9.45 11.89
CA TYR A 234 -15.96 9.33 10.43
C TYR A 234 -16.65 10.53 9.78
N ARG A 235 -16.34 10.74 8.50
CA ARG A 235 -17.02 11.69 7.62
C ARG A 235 -17.43 11.00 6.34
N VAL A 236 -18.62 11.35 5.86
CA VAL A 236 -19.21 10.80 4.63
C VAL A 236 -19.20 11.88 3.58
N PHE A 237 -18.51 11.66 2.49
CA PHE A 237 -18.38 12.63 1.42
C PHE A 237 -19.11 12.18 0.16
N THR A 238 -19.68 13.14 -0.55
CA THR A 238 -20.02 13.01 -1.97
C THR A 238 -19.07 13.89 -2.77
N ALA A 239 -18.57 13.36 -3.88
CA ALA A 239 -17.73 14.07 -4.82
C ALA A 239 -18.61 14.84 -5.84
N GLU A 240 -18.27 16.16 -6.05
CA GLU A 240 -19.03 17.06 -6.91
C GLU A 240 -18.11 17.78 -7.92
#